data_f846a5f82de93e340752fceff72a547e
#
_entry.id   f846a5f82de93e340752fceff72a547e
#
_cell.length_a   1.000
_cell.length_b   1.000
_cell.length_c   1.000
_cell.angle_alpha   90.00
_cell.angle_beta   90.00
_cell.angle_gamma   90.00
#
_symmetry.space_group_name_H-M   'P 1'
#
loop_
_entity.id
_entity.type
_entity.pdbx_description
1 polymer ?
#
loop_
_entity_poly.entity_id
_entity_poly.type
_entity_poly.pdbx_seq_one_letter_code
_entity_poly.pdbx_strand_id
1 'polypeptide(L)'
;HGIGRRQRQMCIRDSPRPGVWNWKKYDDFIDFAEKNNLILRVHGPVSPQASKWAKNDSRTKEELLKNMEEFFTELCIRLNDEKTVKWMDVVNETVLRNGEWFKEKPGDSAWENPWTQIGLNDDGFPIYIVKAFEIANKYAPNVKLVYNHNGGMERKMWEKVLETITYLKNLGLRVDGVGWQAHLRDKNGVGLVKEDLNYLSYLIDWTHANSMEFHVTELNYWLNNENPKSILVQKRQVISYNNIVNTLISKKNNGVVTLNIWGLFDRKGPGDFPKNILSLYDQLGNPKQSLYAIKKSLMNKSINLIFEK
;
A
#
# COMPACT_ATOMS: atom_id res chain seq x y z
N HIS A 1 -21.67 3.22 10.18
CA HIS A 1 -21.44 1.83 9.76
C HIS A 1 -20.83 1.77 8.36
N GLY A 2 -19.52 1.43 8.19
CA GLY A 2 -19.04 0.90 6.93
C GLY A 2 -17.89 1.60 6.22
N ILE A 3 -17.27 2.66 6.73
CA ILE A 3 -16.12 3.28 6.05
C ILE A 3 -14.89 2.34 6.00
N GLY A 4 -14.64 1.56 7.05
CA GLY A 4 -13.49 0.64 7.09
C GLY A 4 -13.56 -0.59 6.18
N ARG A 5 -14.75 -0.98 5.67
CA ARG A 5 -14.91 -2.07 4.70
C ARG A 5 -14.77 -1.62 3.25
N ARG A 6 -14.94 -0.33 2.95
CA ARG A 6 -15.00 0.19 1.58
C ARG A 6 -13.61 0.43 0.96
N GLN A 7 -12.59 0.72 1.75
CA GLN A 7 -11.22 0.90 1.24
C GLN A 7 -10.59 -0.36 0.62
N ARG A 8 -11.06 -1.58 0.96
CA ARG A 8 -10.60 -2.84 0.38
C ARG A 8 -11.16 -3.17 -1.01
N GLN A 9 -12.02 -2.35 -1.58
CA GLN A 9 -12.83 -2.74 -2.74
C GLN A 9 -12.46 -2.05 -4.05
N MET A 10 -11.38 -1.28 -4.07
CA MET A 10 -10.92 -0.61 -5.29
C MET A 10 -9.86 -1.43 -6.03
N CYS A 11 -10.04 -2.74 -6.11
CA CYS A 11 -9.23 -3.66 -6.88
C CYS A 11 -10.02 -4.19 -8.07
N ILE A 12 -9.32 -4.79 -9.03
CA ILE A 12 -9.85 -5.63 -10.13
C ILE A 12 -10.99 -6.60 -9.72
N ARG A 13 -11.23 -6.81 -8.42
CA ARG A 13 -12.38 -7.55 -7.86
C ARG A 13 -13.74 -7.06 -8.36
N ASP A 14 -13.83 -5.83 -8.79
CA ASP A 14 -15.08 -5.24 -9.28
C ASP A 14 -15.31 -5.51 -10.77
N SER A 15 -14.37 -6.21 -11.43
CA SER A 15 -14.52 -6.77 -12.77
C SER A 15 -14.96 -8.24 -12.67
N PRO A 16 -16.25 -8.55 -12.80
CA PRO A 16 -16.74 -9.92 -12.69
C PRO A 16 -16.26 -10.83 -13.84
N ARG A 17 -15.94 -10.25 -15.00
CA ARG A 17 -15.42 -10.93 -16.20
C ARG A 17 -14.80 -9.90 -17.16
N PRO A 18 -13.98 -10.33 -18.11
CA PRO A 18 -13.41 -9.44 -19.14
C PRO A 18 -14.47 -8.59 -19.84
N GLY A 19 -14.15 -7.32 -20.08
CA GLY A 19 -15.03 -6.37 -20.75
C GLY A 19 -16.25 -5.91 -19.95
N VAL A 20 -16.39 -6.33 -18.69
CA VAL A 20 -17.50 -5.91 -17.82
C VAL A 20 -16.94 -5.25 -16.56
N TRP A 21 -17.05 -3.94 -16.51
CA TRP A 21 -16.52 -3.11 -15.41
C TRP A 21 -17.66 -2.52 -14.60
N ASN A 22 -17.53 -2.55 -13.28
CA ASN A 22 -18.49 -1.90 -12.38
C ASN A 22 -17.81 -0.72 -11.69
N TRP A 23 -18.00 0.46 -12.24
CA TRP A 23 -17.39 1.70 -11.75
C TRP A 23 -18.15 2.36 -10.60
N LYS A 24 -19.39 1.92 -10.33
CA LYS A 24 -20.25 2.59 -9.34
C LYS A 24 -19.59 2.89 -8.00
N LYS A 25 -18.78 1.97 -7.49
CA LYS A 25 -18.09 2.17 -6.21
C LYS A 25 -16.98 3.22 -6.29
N TYR A 26 -16.31 3.30 -7.44
CA TYR A 26 -15.32 4.34 -7.71
C TYR A 26 -16.01 5.70 -7.76
N ASP A 27 -17.09 5.79 -8.52
CA ASP A 27 -17.88 7.02 -8.68
C ASP A 27 -18.42 7.50 -7.33
N ASP A 28 -19.09 6.62 -6.56
CA ASP A 28 -19.60 6.92 -5.22
C ASP A 28 -18.49 7.43 -4.27
N PHE A 29 -17.25 6.95 -4.44
CA PHE A 29 -16.12 7.32 -3.59
C PHE A 29 -15.46 8.63 -4.04
N ILE A 30 -15.37 8.88 -5.34
CA ILE A 30 -14.92 10.14 -5.92
C ILE A 30 -15.89 11.24 -5.53
N ASP A 31 -17.21 11.05 -5.75
CA ASP A 31 -18.25 11.99 -5.33
C ASP A 31 -18.19 12.34 -3.84
N PHE A 32 -17.96 11.32 -3.00
CA PHE A 32 -17.80 11.55 -1.57
C PHE A 32 -16.55 12.38 -1.26
N ALA A 33 -15.44 12.13 -1.95
CA ALA A 33 -14.20 12.86 -1.75
C ALA A 33 -14.33 14.32 -2.20
N GLU A 34 -14.94 14.56 -3.34
CA GLU A 34 -15.21 15.93 -3.84
C GLU A 34 -16.07 16.73 -2.87
N LYS A 35 -17.21 16.15 -2.45
CA LYS A 35 -18.13 16.80 -1.48
C LYS A 35 -17.49 17.14 -0.14
N ASN A 36 -16.41 16.45 0.23
CA ASN A 36 -15.72 16.61 1.51
C ASN A 36 -14.32 17.22 1.37
N ASN A 37 -13.93 17.70 0.20
CA ASN A 37 -12.60 18.24 -0.09
C ASN A 37 -11.46 17.29 0.32
N LEU A 38 -11.60 16.00 0.01
CA LEU A 38 -10.62 14.96 0.32
C LEU A 38 -9.75 14.64 -0.89
N ILE A 39 -8.54 14.19 -0.62
CA ILE A 39 -7.60 13.66 -1.61
C ILE A 39 -7.62 12.13 -1.52
N LEU A 40 -7.70 11.48 -2.68
CA LEU A 40 -7.79 10.04 -2.79
C LEU A 40 -6.46 9.40 -3.19
N ARG A 41 -6.25 8.20 -2.67
CA ARG A 41 -5.30 7.20 -3.15
C ARG A 41 -6.09 6.01 -3.68
N VAL A 42 -5.83 5.62 -4.92
CA VAL A 42 -6.37 4.39 -5.52
C VAL A 42 -5.42 3.24 -5.20
N HIS A 43 -5.93 2.20 -4.54
CA HIS A 43 -5.09 1.13 -4.00
C HIS A 43 -5.06 -0.09 -4.92
N GLY A 44 -3.84 -0.54 -5.25
CA GLY A 44 -3.48 -1.84 -5.78
C GLY A 44 -4.33 -2.41 -6.91
N PRO A 45 -4.58 -1.69 -8.03
CA PRO A 45 -5.35 -2.25 -9.14
C PRO A 45 -4.71 -3.52 -9.72
N VAL A 46 -3.38 -3.64 -9.72
CA VAL A 46 -2.68 -4.87 -10.13
C VAL A 46 -2.03 -5.50 -8.89
N SER A 47 -2.68 -6.51 -8.32
CA SER A 47 -2.31 -7.10 -7.03
C SER A 47 -2.71 -8.58 -6.93
N PRO A 48 -2.25 -9.33 -5.91
CA PRO A 48 -2.71 -10.69 -5.62
C PRO A 48 -4.22 -10.79 -5.38
N GLN A 49 -4.87 -9.69 -4.99
CA GLN A 49 -6.33 -9.65 -4.76
C GLN A 49 -7.13 -9.49 -6.07
N ALA A 50 -6.78 -10.23 -7.09
CA ALA A 50 -7.46 -10.25 -8.37
C ALA A 50 -8.89 -10.83 -8.30
N SER A 51 -9.64 -10.65 -9.39
CA SER A 51 -10.98 -11.21 -9.52
C SER A 51 -10.97 -12.74 -9.52
N LYS A 52 -12.11 -13.35 -9.19
CA LYS A 52 -12.27 -14.81 -9.29
C LYS A 52 -12.04 -15.32 -10.71
N TRP A 53 -12.35 -14.51 -11.73
CA TRP A 53 -12.08 -14.86 -13.10
C TRP A 53 -10.58 -15.00 -13.35
N ALA A 54 -9.77 -14.03 -12.94
CA ALA A 54 -8.31 -14.05 -13.11
C ALA A 54 -7.64 -15.21 -12.33
N LYS A 55 -8.23 -15.61 -11.21
CA LYS A 55 -7.76 -16.73 -10.38
C LYS A 55 -8.22 -18.11 -10.82
N ASN A 56 -8.86 -18.24 -11.98
CA ASN A 56 -9.23 -19.52 -12.54
C ASN A 56 -8.05 -20.13 -13.29
N ASP A 57 -7.59 -21.30 -12.87
CA ASP A 57 -6.41 -22.02 -13.38
C ASP A 57 -6.48 -22.35 -14.88
N SER A 58 -7.67 -22.30 -15.48
CA SER A 58 -7.83 -22.49 -16.92
C SER A 58 -7.50 -21.26 -17.77
N ARG A 59 -7.13 -20.13 -17.18
CA ARG A 59 -6.76 -18.91 -17.92
C ARG A 59 -5.36 -19.04 -18.51
N THR A 60 -5.25 -18.67 -19.80
CA THR A 60 -3.94 -18.56 -20.43
C THR A 60 -3.26 -17.25 -20.02
N LYS A 61 -1.94 -17.18 -20.20
CA LYS A 61 -1.18 -15.94 -19.94
C LYS A 61 -1.63 -14.79 -20.86
N GLU A 62 -2.03 -15.10 -22.09
CA GLU A 62 -2.53 -14.13 -23.07
C GLU A 62 -3.90 -13.56 -22.62
N GLU A 63 -4.81 -14.42 -22.12
CA GLU A 63 -6.09 -13.98 -21.58
C GLU A 63 -5.91 -13.10 -20.35
N LEU A 64 -4.99 -13.47 -19.45
CA LEU A 64 -4.66 -12.67 -18.25
C LEU A 64 -4.08 -11.32 -18.62
N LEU A 65 -3.10 -11.29 -19.52
CA LEU A 65 -2.46 -10.04 -19.97
C LEU A 65 -3.50 -9.13 -20.63
N LYS A 66 -4.28 -9.64 -21.56
CA LYS A 66 -5.34 -8.87 -22.23
C LYS A 66 -6.34 -8.29 -21.24
N ASN A 67 -6.81 -9.11 -20.28
CA ASN A 67 -7.76 -8.64 -19.27
C ASN A 67 -7.17 -7.53 -18.38
N MET A 68 -5.90 -7.68 -17.99
CA MET A 68 -5.19 -6.65 -17.22
C MET A 68 -5.05 -5.36 -18.02
N GLU A 69 -4.62 -5.45 -19.28
CA GLU A 69 -4.45 -4.29 -20.16
C GLU A 69 -5.77 -3.54 -20.38
N GLU A 70 -6.85 -4.24 -20.70
CA GLU A 70 -8.17 -3.64 -20.91
C GLU A 70 -8.69 -2.94 -19.65
N PHE A 71 -8.73 -3.65 -18.53
CA PHE A 71 -9.21 -3.11 -17.27
C PHE A 71 -8.37 -1.92 -16.79
N PHE A 72 -7.05 -2.09 -16.82
CA PHE A 72 -6.16 -1.09 -16.24
C PHE A 72 -6.07 0.17 -17.11
N THR A 73 -6.18 0.03 -18.43
CA THR A 73 -6.30 1.16 -19.35
C THR A 73 -7.56 1.99 -19.06
N GLU A 74 -8.72 1.34 -18.97
CA GLU A 74 -9.99 2.01 -18.63
C GLU A 74 -9.92 2.72 -17.27
N LEU A 75 -9.36 2.04 -16.27
CA LEU A 75 -9.16 2.64 -14.96
C LEU A 75 -8.28 3.89 -15.02
N CYS A 76 -7.13 3.81 -15.69
CA CYS A 76 -6.19 4.91 -15.83
C CYS A 76 -6.82 6.12 -16.54
N ILE A 77 -7.50 5.91 -17.66
CA ILE A 77 -8.22 6.97 -18.38
C ILE A 77 -9.24 7.64 -17.46
N ARG A 78 -10.04 6.83 -16.76
CA ARG A 78 -11.09 7.33 -15.85
C ARG A 78 -10.53 8.15 -14.69
N LEU A 79 -9.40 7.75 -14.12
CA LEU A 79 -8.82 8.43 -12.96
C LEU A 79 -7.97 9.64 -13.33
N ASN A 80 -7.50 9.73 -14.56
CA ASN A 80 -6.56 10.76 -14.98
C ASN A 80 -7.10 12.19 -14.82
N ASP A 81 -8.39 12.39 -15.05
CA ASP A 81 -9.04 13.71 -15.03
C ASP A 81 -9.70 14.00 -13.68
N GLU A 82 -9.66 13.07 -12.73
CA GLU A 82 -10.26 13.20 -11.42
C GLU A 82 -9.37 14.02 -10.47
N LYS A 83 -9.75 15.27 -10.22
CA LYS A 83 -8.98 16.22 -9.38
C LYS A 83 -8.74 15.75 -7.95
N THR A 84 -9.60 14.89 -7.42
CA THR A 84 -9.48 14.31 -6.09
C THR A 84 -8.48 13.18 -6.02
N VAL A 85 -8.16 12.52 -7.14
CA VAL A 85 -7.22 11.40 -7.21
C VAL A 85 -5.81 11.93 -7.37
N LYS A 86 -4.97 11.74 -6.35
CA LYS A 86 -3.58 12.19 -6.37
C LYS A 86 -2.58 11.06 -6.57
N TRP A 87 -2.84 9.89 -5.99
CA TRP A 87 -1.94 8.72 -6.05
C TRP A 87 -2.67 7.47 -6.49
N MET A 88 -1.94 6.60 -7.17
CA MET A 88 -2.36 5.25 -7.48
C MET A 88 -1.23 4.26 -7.15
N ASP A 89 -1.53 3.25 -6.34
CA ASP A 89 -0.63 2.12 -6.10
C ASP A 89 -0.72 1.18 -7.32
N VAL A 90 0.09 1.42 -8.35
CA VAL A 90 0.02 0.74 -9.66
C VAL A 90 0.11 -0.77 -9.50
N VAL A 91 1.09 -1.22 -8.73
CA VAL A 91 1.26 -2.63 -8.36
C VAL A 91 1.35 -2.78 -6.85
N ASN A 92 0.97 -3.95 -6.35
CA ASN A 92 0.95 -4.24 -4.93
C ASN A 92 1.43 -5.67 -4.64
N GLU A 93 2.32 -5.84 -3.65
CA GLU A 93 2.76 -7.15 -3.14
C GLU A 93 3.36 -8.06 -4.21
N THR A 94 4.48 -7.67 -4.79
CA THR A 94 5.10 -8.33 -5.94
C THR A 94 6.25 -9.26 -5.58
N VAL A 95 6.84 -9.09 -4.38
CA VAL A 95 8.06 -9.78 -3.94
C VAL A 95 7.82 -10.48 -2.60
N LEU A 96 8.35 -11.68 -2.43
CA LEU A 96 8.34 -12.40 -1.16
C LEU A 96 9.44 -11.87 -0.23
N ARG A 97 9.35 -12.17 1.08
CA ARG A 97 10.31 -11.71 2.09
C ARG A 97 11.75 -12.14 1.85
N ASN A 98 11.94 -13.26 1.12
CA ASN A 98 13.26 -13.80 0.75
C ASN A 98 13.84 -13.13 -0.52
N GLY A 99 13.13 -12.17 -1.14
CA GLY A 99 13.57 -11.49 -2.36
C GLY A 99 13.18 -12.18 -3.67
N GLU A 100 12.46 -13.29 -3.60
CA GLU A 100 11.90 -13.94 -4.79
C GLU A 100 10.61 -13.25 -5.24
N TRP A 101 10.28 -13.37 -6.53
CA TRP A 101 8.98 -12.92 -7.02
C TRP A 101 7.84 -13.65 -6.33
N PHE A 102 6.74 -12.97 -6.11
CA PHE A 102 5.52 -13.60 -5.61
C PHE A 102 5.12 -14.70 -6.60
N LYS A 103 4.94 -15.91 -6.10
CA LYS A 103 4.64 -17.07 -6.94
C LYS A 103 3.13 -17.23 -7.11
N GLU A 104 2.80 -17.74 -8.26
CA GLU A 104 1.50 -18.29 -8.54
C GLU A 104 1.21 -19.45 -7.59
N LYS A 105 0.01 -19.46 -7.03
CA LYS A 105 -0.56 -20.59 -6.29
C LYS A 105 -1.97 -20.83 -6.79
N PRO A 106 -2.14 -21.48 -7.95
CA PRO A 106 -3.44 -21.71 -8.55
C PRO A 106 -4.40 -22.41 -7.59
N GLY A 107 -5.58 -21.81 -7.42
CA GLY A 107 -6.67 -22.38 -6.63
C GLY A 107 -6.49 -22.39 -5.12
N ASP A 108 -5.38 -21.91 -4.59
CA ASP A 108 -4.92 -22.23 -3.23
C ASP A 108 -5.23 -21.16 -2.18
N SER A 109 -5.34 -19.90 -2.52
CA SER A 109 -5.61 -18.88 -1.51
C SER A 109 -6.11 -17.54 -2.05
N ALA A 110 -6.63 -16.71 -1.11
CA ALA A 110 -6.98 -15.32 -1.38
C ALA A 110 -5.76 -14.45 -1.77
N TRP A 111 -4.54 -14.95 -1.58
CA TRP A 111 -3.25 -14.27 -1.82
C TRP A 111 -2.48 -14.80 -3.03
N GLU A 112 -3.11 -15.62 -3.83
CA GLU A 112 -2.62 -15.99 -5.15
C GLU A 112 -2.45 -14.74 -6.02
N ASN A 113 -1.33 -14.64 -6.73
CA ASN A 113 -1.09 -13.60 -7.71
C ASN A 113 -1.16 -14.18 -9.13
N PRO A 114 -2.32 -14.17 -9.79
CA PRO A 114 -2.48 -14.77 -11.10
C PRO A 114 -1.67 -14.08 -12.20
N TRP A 115 -1.29 -12.83 -12.00
CA TRP A 115 -0.52 -12.05 -12.97
C TRP A 115 0.89 -12.59 -13.18
N THR A 116 1.44 -13.35 -12.22
CA THR A 116 2.75 -14.00 -12.38
C THR A 116 2.77 -15.07 -13.44
N GLN A 117 1.61 -15.64 -13.83
CA GLN A 117 1.48 -16.57 -14.96
C GLN A 117 1.83 -15.94 -16.31
N ILE A 118 1.75 -14.62 -16.43
CA ILE A 118 2.15 -13.89 -17.66
C ILE A 118 3.64 -14.11 -17.95
N GLY A 119 4.45 -14.37 -16.90
CA GLY A 119 5.86 -14.71 -17.01
C GLY A 119 6.80 -13.54 -16.78
N LEU A 120 8.07 -13.80 -17.06
CA LEU A 120 9.15 -12.83 -16.96
C LEU A 120 9.57 -12.38 -18.37
N ASN A 121 10.09 -11.17 -18.49
CA ASN A 121 10.77 -10.70 -19.70
C ASN A 121 12.22 -11.22 -19.76
N ASP A 122 12.94 -10.88 -20.82
CA ASP A 122 14.34 -11.34 -21.05
C ASP A 122 15.31 -10.85 -19.98
N ASP A 123 14.98 -9.75 -19.27
CA ASP A 123 15.79 -9.20 -18.17
C ASP A 123 15.42 -9.82 -16.81
N GLY A 124 14.48 -10.77 -16.77
CA GLY A 124 14.05 -11.48 -15.56
C GLY A 124 13.06 -10.72 -14.68
N PHE A 125 12.42 -9.67 -15.18
CA PHE A 125 11.37 -8.93 -14.47
C PHE A 125 9.97 -9.37 -14.91
N PRO A 126 8.97 -9.41 -13.99
CA PRO A 126 7.61 -9.78 -14.33
C PRO A 126 6.99 -8.85 -15.39
N ILE A 127 6.54 -9.44 -16.48
CA ILE A 127 5.93 -8.71 -17.61
C ILE A 127 4.76 -7.86 -17.13
N TYR A 128 3.94 -8.37 -16.20
CA TYR A 128 2.77 -7.65 -15.69
C TYR A 128 3.14 -6.36 -14.96
N ILE A 129 4.28 -6.29 -14.27
CA ILE A 129 4.74 -5.08 -13.58
C ILE A 129 5.11 -4.00 -14.61
N VAL A 130 5.95 -4.37 -15.59
CA VAL A 130 6.37 -3.45 -16.65
C VAL A 130 5.16 -2.92 -17.41
N LYS A 131 4.27 -3.82 -17.82
CA LYS A 131 3.05 -3.48 -18.55
C LYS A 131 2.11 -2.57 -17.76
N ALA A 132 1.94 -2.81 -16.45
CA ALA A 132 1.14 -1.94 -15.61
C ALA A 132 1.71 -0.51 -15.56
N PHE A 133 3.02 -0.36 -15.41
CA PHE A 133 3.64 0.97 -15.44
C PHE A 133 3.61 1.62 -16.83
N GLU A 134 3.75 0.87 -17.92
CA GLU A 134 3.56 1.40 -19.29
C GLU A 134 2.17 2.00 -19.48
N ILE A 135 1.13 1.25 -19.09
CA ILE A 135 -0.27 1.70 -19.18
C ILE A 135 -0.50 2.95 -18.33
N ALA A 136 -0.07 2.91 -17.06
CA ALA A 136 -0.26 4.03 -16.15
C ALA A 136 0.48 5.30 -16.61
N ASN A 137 1.70 5.15 -17.13
CA ASN A 137 2.45 6.28 -17.71
C ASN A 137 1.74 6.92 -18.89
N LYS A 138 1.15 6.09 -19.75
CA LYS A 138 0.46 6.55 -20.97
C LYS A 138 -0.90 7.19 -20.68
N TYR A 139 -1.70 6.57 -19.80
CA TYR A 139 -3.11 6.90 -19.65
C TYR A 139 -3.47 7.63 -18.36
N ALA A 140 -2.53 7.73 -17.39
CA ALA A 140 -2.72 8.46 -16.15
C ALA A 140 -1.56 9.45 -15.87
N PRO A 141 -1.22 10.37 -16.81
CA PRO A 141 -0.11 11.31 -16.62
C PRO A 141 -0.33 12.28 -15.45
N ASN A 142 -1.56 12.56 -15.04
CA ASN A 142 -1.89 13.49 -13.95
C ASN A 142 -1.91 12.82 -12.57
N VAL A 143 -1.87 11.48 -12.51
CA VAL A 143 -1.88 10.70 -11.26
C VAL A 143 -0.45 10.30 -10.91
N LYS A 144 -0.06 10.44 -9.64
CA LYS A 144 1.24 9.96 -9.16
C LYS A 144 1.25 8.45 -8.99
N LEU A 145 2.24 7.80 -9.59
CA LEU A 145 2.36 6.35 -9.69
C LEU A 145 3.24 5.80 -8.56
N VAL A 146 2.67 4.96 -7.72
CA VAL A 146 3.34 4.39 -6.54
C VAL A 146 3.53 2.89 -6.70
N TYR A 147 4.72 2.41 -6.34
CA TYR A 147 5.01 0.99 -6.17
C TYR A 147 4.76 0.64 -4.72
N ASN A 148 3.68 -0.09 -4.41
CA ASN A 148 3.27 -0.40 -3.05
C ASN A 148 3.67 -1.82 -2.64
N HIS A 149 4.14 -1.99 -1.39
CA HIS A 149 4.56 -3.30 -0.91
C HIS A 149 4.23 -3.52 0.57
N ASN A 150 4.01 -4.80 0.93
CA ASN A 150 3.79 -5.25 2.30
C ASN A 150 5.12 -5.59 3.01
N GLY A 151 5.02 -6.28 4.14
CA GLY A 151 6.15 -6.77 4.91
C GLY A 151 6.64 -5.80 5.99
N GLY A 152 7.74 -6.18 6.61
CA GLY A 152 8.52 -5.36 7.54
C GLY A 152 9.70 -4.68 6.83
N MET A 153 10.89 -4.80 7.44
CA MET A 153 12.14 -4.27 6.88
C MET A 153 13.08 -5.39 6.42
N GLU A 154 12.51 -6.42 5.78
CA GLU A 154 13.26 -7.54 5.20
C GLU A 154 14.12 -7.03 4.03
N ARG A 155 15.44 -7.00 4.21
CA ARG A 155 16.39 -6.37 3.27
C ARG A 155 16.30 -6.95 1.86
N LYS A 156 16.32 -8.28 1.72
CA LYS A 156 16.26 -8.95 0.41
C LYS A 156 15.00 -8.59 -0.38
N MET A 157 13.86 -8.44 0.32
CA MET A 157 12.61 -8.03 -0.28
C MET A 157 12.69 -6.59 -0.80
N TRP A 158 13.14 -5.67 0.05
CA TRP A 158 13.25 -4.27 -0.33
C TRP A 158 14.32 -4.03 -1.41
N GLU A 159 15.47 -4.70 -1.32
CA GLU A 159 16.50 -4.65 -2.37
C GLU A 159 15.91 -5.02 -3.74
N LYS A 160 15.08 -6.09 -3.79
CA LYS A 160 14.40 -6.50 -5.03
C LYS A 160 13.34 -5.49 -5.49
N VAL A 161 12.61 -4.86 -4.58
CA VAL A 161 11.67 -3.78 -4.90
C VAL A 161 12.40 -2.56 -5.46
N LEU A 162 13.50 -2.13 -4.82
CA LEU A 162 14.29 -0.98 -5.27
C LEU A 162 14.98 -1.25 -6.62
N GLU A 163 15.48 -2.47 -6.82
CA GLU A 163 16.00 -2.93 -8.12
C GLU A 163 14.94 -2.83 -9.22
N THR A 164 13.72 -3.29 -8.94
CA THR A 164 12.60 -3.23 -9.90
C THR A 164 12.23 -1.79 -10.24
N ILE A 165 12.15 -0.90 -9.24
CA ILE A 165 11.87 0.52 -9.48
C ILE A 165 12.97 1.14 -10.33
N THR A 166 14.24 0.83 -10.05
CA THR A 166 15.38 1.29 -10.83
C THR A 166 15.28 0.81 -12.27
N TYR A 167 14.93 -0.46 -12.48
CA TYR A 167 14.72 -1.04 -13.81
C TYR A 167 13.62 -0.29 -14.58
N LEU A 168 12.45 -0.07 -13.96
CA LEU A 168 11.36 0.68 -14.58
C LEU A 168 11.79 2.10 -14.99
N LYS A 169 12.53 2.79 -14.12
CA LYS A 169 13.06 4.14 -14.44
C LYS A 169 14.07 4.12 -15.58
N ASN A 170 14.91 3.09 -15.68
CA ASN A 170 15.86 2.92 -16.79
C ASN A 170 15.16 2.65 -18.13
N LEU A 171 13.94 2.07 -18.10
CA LEU A 171 13.07 1.97 -19.28
C LEU A 171 12.38 3.30 -19.64
N GLY A 172 12.64 4.39 -18.91
CA GLY A 172 11.98 5.69 -19.08
C GLY A 172 10.58 5.77 -18.50
N LEU A 173 10.19 4.78 -17.70
CA LEU A 173 8.88 4.78 -17.05
C LEU A 173 8.93 5.57 -15.72
N ARG A 174 7.92 6.41 -15.53
CA ARG A 174 7.76 7.20 -14.32
C ARG A 174 7.31 6.31 -13.16
N VAL A 175 8.03 6.40 -12.05
CA VAL A 175 7.62 5.91 -10.73
C VAL A 175 7.75 7.10 -9.80
N ASP A 176 6.64 7.55 -9.23
CA ASP A 176 6.58 8.79 -8.43
C ASP A 176 6.69 8.53 -6.92
N GLY A 177 6.54 7.29 -6.50
CA GLY A 177 6.60 6.97 -5.07
C GLY A 177 6.82 5.51 -4.73
N VAL A 178 7.30 5.31 -3.51
CA VAL A 178 7.42 4.00 -2.84
C VAL A 178 6.40 3.96 -1.72
N GLY A 179 5.55 2.93 -1.71
CA GLY A 179 4.57 2.67 -0.67
C GLY A 179 4.97 1.49 0.21
N TRP A 180 4.88 1.68 1.52
CA TRP A 180 5.01 0.63 2.52
C TRP A 180 3.71 0.48 3.29
N GLN A 181 3.09 -0.71 3.27
CA GLN A 181 1.81 -0.95 3.94
C GLN A 181 1.87 -0.77 5.46
N ALA A 182 3.00 -1.05 6.09
CA ALA A 182 3.18 -0.91 7.53
C ALA A 182 2.17 -1.70 8.38
N HIS A 183 1.90 -2.96 7.98
CA HIS A 183 1.19 -3.91 8.83
C HIS A 183 2.11 -4.41 9.94
N LEU A 184 2.18 -3.65 11.03
CA LEU A 184 3.13 -3.90 12.11
C LEU A 184 2.77 -5.18 12.87
N ARG A 185 3.80 -5.92 13.29
CA ARG A 185 3.67 -7.10 14.15
C ARG A 185 4.01 -6.73 15.59
N ASP A 186 3.25 -7.29 16.54
CA ASP A 186 3.58 -7.15 17.97
C ASP A 186 4.93 -7.81 18.30
N LYS A 187 5.61 -7.31 19.31
CA LYS A 187 6.91 -7.72 19.86
C LYS A 187 8.13 -7.41 18.98
N ASN A 188 8.16 -7.84 17.71
CA ASN A 188 9.35 -7.72 16.85
C ASN A 188 9.05 -6.91 15.57
N GLY A 189 8.02 -6.08 15.59
CA GLY A 189 7.65 -5.27 14.43
C GLY A 189 8.48 -3.99 14.30
N VAL A 190 8.46 -3.45 13.09
CA VAL A 190 9.02 -2.13 12.79
C VAL A 190 8.47 -1.08 13.76
N GLY A 191 9.36 -0.26 14.29
CA GLY A 191 9.04 0.72 15.33
C GLY A 191 9.43 0.26 16.75
N LEU A 192 9.67 -1.04 16.99
CA LEU A 192 10.20 -1.57 18.24
C LEU A 192 11.69 -1.97 18.13
N VAL A 193 12.15 -2.29 16.92
CA VAL A 193 13.52 -2.73 16.62
C VAL A 193 14.27 -1.56 15.98
N LYS A 194 15.42 -1.21 16.55
CA LYS A 194 16.23 -0.06 16.09
C LYS A 194 16.77 -0.24 14.68
N GLU A 195 17.19 -1.46 14.37
CA GLU A 195 17.72 -1.84 13.05
C GLU A 195 16.67 -1.64 11.95
N ASP A 196 15.41 -1.98 12.24
CA ASP A 196 14.29 -1.77 11.32
C ASP A 196 14.00 -0.28 11.11
N LEU A 197 14.06 0.53 12.18
CA LEU A 197 13.90 1.99 12.06
C LEU A 197 15.04 2.62 11.27
N ASN A 198 16.26 2.14 11.42
CA ASN A 198 17.41 2.60 10.63
C ASN A 198 17.21 2.25 9.15
N TYR A 199 16.71 1.04 8.86
CA TYR A 199 16.45 0.64 7.48
C TYR A 199 15.24 1.38 6.87
N LEU A 200 14.19 1.62 7.63
CA LEU A 200 13.09 2.51 7.22
C LEU A 200 13.62 3.91 6.87
N SER A 201 14.49 4.46 7.70
CA SER A 201 15.14 5.75 7.42
C SER A 201 15.93 5.72 6.11
N TYR A 202 16.69 4.66 5.87
CA TYR A 202 17.42 4.44 4.61
C TYR A 202 16.47 4.37 3.40
N LEU A 203 15.36 3.62 3.48
CA LEU A 203 14.39 3.51 2.40
C LEU A 203 13.78 4.88 2.03
N ILE A 204 13.47 5.69 3.04
CA ILE A 204 12.95 7.05 2.82
C ILE A 204 14.01 7.91 2.13
N ASP A 205 15.27 7.88 2.61
CA ASP A 205 16.36 8.66 2.03
C ASP A 205 16.65 8.23 0.59
N TRP A 206 16.68 6.92 0.31
CA TRP A 206 16.85 6.40 -1.05
C TRP A 206 15.72 6.88 -1.97
N THR A 207 14.48 6.83 -1.48
CA THR A 207 13.30 7.28 -2.23
C THR A 207 13.41 8.76 -2.60
N HIS A 208 13.73 9.62 -1.63
CA HIS A 208 13.89 11.05 -1.88
C HIS A 208 15.09 11.37 -2.79
N ALA A 209 16.22 10.67 -2.62
CA ALA A 209 17.40 10.83 -3.49
C ALA A 209 17.11 10.47 -4.95
N ASN A 210 16.11 9.62 -5.20
CA ASN A 210 15.63 9.25 -6.54
C ASN A 210 14.43 10.10 -7.01
N SER A 211 14.16 11.25 -6.38
CA SER A 211 13.07 12.19 -6.71
C SER A 211 11.67 11.57 -6.62
N MET A 212 11.46 10.68 -5.64
CA MET A 212 10.18 10.01 -5.38
C MET A 212 9.63 10.38 -4.01
N GLU A 213 8.32 10.18 -3.82
CA GLU A 213 7.61 10.34 -2.55
C GLU A 213 7.61 9.02 -1.75
N PHE A 214 7.74 9.07 -0.43
CA PHE A 214 7.61 7.89 0.43
C PHE A 214 6.27 7.87 1.16
N HIS A 215 5.58 6.74 1.11
CA HIS A 215 4.23 6.61 1.65
C HIS A 215 4.13 5.45 2.63
N VAL A 216 3.68 5.72 3.86
CA VAL A 216 3.09 4.69 4.71
C VAL A 216 1.62 4.59 4.31
N THR A 217 1.22 3.46 3.71
CA THR A 217 -0.06 3.33 3.00
C THR A 217 -1.17 2.68 3.81
N GLU A 218 -0.85 1.86 4.84
CA GLU A 218 -1.83 0.98 5.49
C GLU A 218 -1.52 0.72 6.98
N LEU A 219 -1.02 1.72 7.71
CA LEU A 219 -0.58 1.52 9.09
C LEU A 219 -1.68 0.89 9.95
N ASN A 220 -1.39 -0.26 10.52
CA ASN A 220 -2.14 -0.92 11.58
C ASN A 220 -1.23 -1.83 12.42
N TYR A 221 -1.78 -2.46 13.47
CA TYR A 221 -1.00 -3.25 14.43
C TYR A 221 -1.62 -4.63 14.63
N TRP A 222 -0.91 -5.68 14.27
CA TRP A 222 -1.39 -7.05 14.22
C TRP A 222 -0.95 -7.85 15.44
N LEU A 223 -1.92 -8.48 16.09
CA LEU A 223 -1.70 -9.38 17.23
C LEU A 223 -1.98 -10.82 16.82
N ASN A 224 -1.06 -11.74 17.10
CA ASN A 224 -1.30 -13.16 16.89
C ASN A 224 -2.19 -13.73 18.01
N ASN A 225 -1.63 -13.99 19.18
CA ASN A 225 -2.34 -14.62 20.30
C ASN A 225 -2.37 -13.75 21.57
N GLU A 226 -1.93 -12.51 21.47
CA GLU A 226 -1.86 -11.57 22.58
C GLU A 226 -3.26 -11.01 22.91
N ASN A 227 -3.47 -10.71 24.20
CA ASN A 227 -4.68 -10.02 24.62
C ASN A 227 -4.66 -8.55 24.16
N PRO A 228 -5.61 -8.10 23.34
CA PRO A 228 -5.65 -6.72 22.86
C PRO A 228 -5.84 -5.68 23.97
N LYS A 229 -6.34 -6.08 25.13
CA LYS A 229 -6.52 -5.23 26.32
C LYS A 229 -5.28 -5.18 27.21
N SER A 230 -4.22 -5.94 26.92
CA SER A 230 -2.98 -5.92 27.70
C SER A 230 -2.32 -4.53 27.64
N ILE A 231 -1.97 -4.00 28.81
CA ILE A 231 -1.25 -2.72 28.95
C ILE A 231 0.09 -2.76 28.18
N LEU A 232 0.78 -3.90 28.18
CA LEU A 232 2.04 -4.05 27.46
C LEU A 232 1.85 -4.00 25.94
N VAL A 233 0.79 -4.62 25.42
CA VAL A 233 0.43 -4.54 23.99
C VAL A 233 0.11 -3.10 23.61
N GLN A 234 -0.71 -2.41 24.38
CA GLN A 234 -1.06 -1.01 24.13
C GLN A 234 0.19 -0.10 24.14
N LYS A 235 1.09 -0.29 25.09
CA LYS A 235 2.36 0.45 25.16
C LYS A 235 3.24 0.19 23.94
N ARG A 236 3.39 -1.07 23.49
CA ARG A 236 4.17 -1.41 22.29
C ARG A 236 3.57 -0.79 21.02
N GLN A 237 2.24 -0.79 20.87
CA GLN A 237 1.57 -0.10 19.77
C GLN A 237 1.89 1.40 19.77
N VAL A 238 1.78 2.06 20.92
CA VAL A 238 2.10 3.49 21.09
C VAL A 238 3.54 3.78 20.69
N ILE A 239 4.50 2.98 21.19
CA ILE A 239 5.94 3.15 20.88
C ILE A 239 6.19 2.97 19.38
N SER A 240 5.64 1.92 18.78
CA SER A 240 5.80 1.64 17.34
C SER A 240 5.28 2.79 16.49
N TYR A 241 4.07 3.26 16.75
CA TYR A 241 3.45 4.35 16.00
C TYR A 241 4.23 5.66 16.16
N ASN A 242 4.62 5.99 17.41
CA ASN A 242 5.41 7.19 17.69
C ASN A 242 6.76 7.17 16.96
N ASN A 243 7.48 6.06 16.99
CA ASN A 243 8.79 5.94 16.37
C ASN A 243 8.70 6.04 14.83
N ILE A 244 7.70 5.38 14.21
CA ILE A 244 7.48 5.49 12.76
C ILE A 244 7.13 6.92 12.37
N VAL A 245 6.18 7.55 13.07
CA VAL A 245 5.76 8.92 12.76
C VAL A 245 6.92 9.90 12.92
N ASN A 246 7.72 9.77 14.00
CA ASN A 246 8.90 10.61 14.19
C ASN A 246 9.95 10.39 13.08
N THR A 247 10.15 9.15 12.61
CA THR A 247 11.03 8.88 11.47
C THR A 247 10.53 9.60 10.22
N LEU A 248 9.24 9.50 9.89
CA LEU A 248 8.66 10.22 8.75
C LEU A 248 8.83 11.74 8.88
N ILE A 249 8.51 12.30 10.05
CA ILE A 249 8.62 13.75 10.30
C ILE A 249 10.07 14.22 10.16
N SER A 250 11.06 13.45 10.60
CA SER A 250 12.47 13.81 10.46
C SER A 250 12.93 13.94 9.01
N LYS A 251 12.23 13.32 8.07
CA LYS A 251 12.54 13.29 6.63
C LYS A 251 11.71 14.25 5.77
N LYS A 252 10.69 14.89 6.32
CA LYS A 252 9.74 15.74 5.58
C LYS A 252 10.36 16.93 4.85
N ASN A 253 11.53 17.38 5.27
CA ASN A 253 12.23 18.49 4.62
C ASN A 253 13.05 18.05 3.40
N ASN A 254 13.30 16.73 3.26
CA ASN A 254 14.06 16.16 2.14
C ASN A 254 13.16 15.73 0.99
N GLY A 255 11.86 15.55 1.25
CA GLY A 255 10.87 15.13 0.26
C GLY A 255 9.52 14.84 0.90
N VAL A 256 8.56 14.46 0.08
CA VAL A 256 7.20 14.17 0.53
C VAL A 256 7.15 12.83 1.27
N VAL A 257 6.54 12.85 2.46
CA VAL A 257 6.16 11.66 3.22
C VAL A 257 4.66 11.70 3.54
N THR A 258 3.98 10.57 3.48
CA THR A 258 2.56 10.47 3.84
C THR A 258 2.31 9.35 4.84
N LEU A 259 1.19 9.44 5.57
CA LEU A 259 0.75 8.43 6.52
C LEU A 259 -0.74 8.16 6.35
N ASN A 260 -1.07 6.93 5.98
CA ASN A 260 -2.43 6.44 5.92
C ASN A 260 -2.65 5.33 6.97
N ILE A 261 -3.79 5.38 7.63
CA ILE A 261 -4.20 4.38 8.62
C ILE A 261 -5.15 3.37 7.96
N TRP A 262 -4.85 2.07 8.09
CA TRP A 262 -5.66 1.01 7.50
C TRP A 262 -6.77 0.54 8.44
N GLY A 263 -7.90 1.24 8.36
CA GLY A 263 -9.03 1.09 9.26
C GLY A 263 -8.82 1.86 10.57
N LEU A 264 -9.86 2.58 11.01
CA LEU A 264 -9.78 3.46 12.18
C LEU A 264 -10.01 2.72 13.50
N PHE A 265 -10.72 1.59 13.48
CA PHE A 265 -11.19 0.87 14.64
C PHE A 265 -10.48 -0.47 14.82
N ASP A 266 -10.30 -0.89 16.07
CA ASP A 266 -9.86 -2.24 16.41
C ASP A 266 -10.85 -3.26 15.84
N ARG A 267 -10.34 -4.36 15.31
CA ARG A 267 -11.16 -5.40 14.65
C ARG A 267 -10.51 -6.77 14.75
N LYS A 268 -11.32 -7.81 14.52
CA LYS A 268 -10.79 -9.16 14.26
C LYS A 268 -10.17 -9.22 12.87
N GLY A 269 -9.07 -9.95 12.76
CA GLY A 269 -8.46 -10.27 11.47
C GLY A 269 -9.36 -11.19 10.63
N PRO A 270 -9.22 -11.21 9.30
CA PRO A 270 -9.95 -12.13 8.43
C PRO A 270 -9.37 -13.55 8.51
N GLY A 271 -10.25 -14.57 8.58
CA GLY A 271 -9.86 -15.98 8.51
C GLY A 271 -8.78 -16.37 9.54
N ASP A 272 -7.73 -17.05 9.05
CA ASP A 272 -6.59 -17.52 9.85
C ASP A 272 -5.52 -16.45 10.14
N PHE A 273 -5.75 -15.22 9.69
CA PHE A 273 -4.88 -14.07 9.98
C PHE A 273 -4.89 -13.72 11.48
N PRO A 274 -3.96 -12.88 11.94
CA PRO A 274 -3.87 -12.47 13.33
C PRO A 274 -5.23 -12.17 13.92
N LYS A 275 -5.52 -12.76 15.08
CA LYS A 275 -6.86 -12.73 15.70
C LYS A 275 -7.38 -11.33 15.96
N ASN A 276 -6.48 -10.35 16.13
CA ASN A 276 -6.84 -8.97 16.36
C ASN A 276 -5.95 -8.01 15.58
N ILE A 277 -6.57 -6.98 15.03
CA ILE A 277 -5.91 -5.84 14.38
C ILE A 277 -6.27 -4.61 15.19
N LEU A 278 -5.26 -3.97 15.77
CA LEU A 278 -5.42 -2.73 16.52
C LEU A 278 -5.22 -1.51 15.64
N SER A 279 -5.98 -0.46 15.93
CA SER A 279 -5.89 0.82 15.26
C SER A 279 -5.93 1.99 16.24
N LEU A 280 -6.50 3.13 15.86
CA LEU A 280 -6.50 4.38 16.64
C LEU A 280 -7.67 4.48 17.61
N TYR A 281 -8.74 3.78 17.33
CA TYR A 281 -9.94 3.71 18.16
C TYR A 281 -10.24 2.27 18.55
N ASP A 282 -10.83 2.07 19.71
CA ASP A 282 -11.34 0.75 20.09
C ASP A 282 -12.60 0.37 19.28
N GLN A 283 -13.15 -0.82 19.52
CA GLN A 283 -14.34 -1.30 18.82
C GLN A 283 -15.60 -0.47 19.09
N LEU A 284 -15.63 0.29 20.20
CA LEU A 284 -16.73 1.16 20.60
C LEU A 284 -16.57 2.59 20.06
N GLY A 285 -15.43 2.91 19.46
CA GLY A 285 -15.14 4.24 18.93
C GLY A 285 -14.42 5.17 19.91
N ASN A 286 -13.96 4.66 21.06
CA ASN A 286 -13.18 5.45 21.99
C ASN A 286 -11.74 5.65 21.47
N PRO A 287 -11.17 6.86 21.53
CA PRO A 287 -9.81 7.12 21.09
C PRO A 287 -8.79 6.44 22.01
N LYS A 288 -7.76 5.83 21.41
CA LYS A 288 -6.70 5.12 22.11
C LYS A 288 -5.46 6.00 22.27
N GLN A 289 -4.56 5.59 23.17
CA GLN A 289 -3.28 6.26 23.41
C GLN A 289 -2.41 6.35 22.14
N SER A 290 -2.55 5.41 21.20
CA SER A 290 -1.88 5.44 19.91
C SER A 290 -2.29 6.65 19.05
N LEU A 291 -3.55 7.09 19.09
CA LEU A 291 -4.01 8.32 18.44
C LEU A 291 -3.35 9.56 19.05
N TYR A 292 -3.31 9.63 20.38
CA TYR A 292 -2.71 10.77 21.07
C TYR A 292 -1.20 10.84 20.85
N ALA A 293 -0.51 9.69 20.75
CA ALA A 293 0.91 9.63 20.43
C ALA A 293 1.21 10.22 19.04
N ILE A 294 0.44 9.82 18.02
CA ILE A 294 0.57 10.39 16.67
C ILE A 294 0.31 11.90 16.69
N LYS A 295 -0.79 12.33 17.30
CA LYS A 295 -1.11 13.77 17.43
C LYS A 295 0.02 14.55 18.09
N LYS A 296 0.55 14.06 19.21
CA LYS A 296 1.66 14.69 19.93
C LYS A 296 2.91 14.83 19.04
N SER A 297 3.28 13.78 18.31
CA SER A 297 4.42 13.83 17.41
C SER A 297 4.25 14.88 16.31
N LEU A 298 3.08 14.97 15.71
CA LEU A 298 2.77 15.96 14.69
C LEU A 298 2.80 17.39 15.23
N MET A 299 2.23 17.63 16.42
CA MET A 299 2.16 18.96 17.04
C MET A 299 3.52 19.46 17.53
N ASN A 300 4.34 18.62 18.16
CA ASN A 300 5.65 19.04 18.70
C ASN A 300 6.59 19.54 17.62
N LYS A 301 6.54 18.99 16.42
CA LYS A 301 7.34 19.47 15.26
C LYS A 301 6.80 20.77 14.66
N SER A 302 5.51 21.00 14.72
CA SER A 302 4.89 22.25 14.28
C SER A 302 5.26 23.42 15.20
N ILE A 303 5.36 23.18 16.51
CA ILE A 303 5.76 24.21 17.49
C ILE A 303 7.23 24.61 17.29
N ASN A 304 8.13 23.64 17.08
CA ASN A 304 9.54 23.95 16.84
C ASN A 304 9.75 24.82 15.59
N LEU A 305 8.94 24.63 14.54
CA LEU A 305 9.00 25.46 13.32
C LEU A 305 8.50 26.90 13.50
N ILE A 306 7.69 27.16 14.52
CA ILE A 306 7.20 28.52 14.84
C ILE A 306 8.26 29.32 15.64
N PHE A 307 9.10 28.62 16.40
CA PHE A 307 10.16 29.26 17.21
C PHE A 307 11.52 29.35 16.49
N GLU A 308 11.72 28.67 15.37
CA GLU A 308 12.93 28.74 14.54
C GLU A 308 12.81 29.78 13.39
N LYS A 309 11.72 30.56 13.33
CA LYS A 309 11.51 31.68 12.41
C LYS A 309 11.38 32.98 13.19
#